data_d4883b7087c21bc21c50182d9f729d42
#
_entry.id   d4883b7087c21bc21c50182d9f729d42
#
_cell.length_a   1.000
_cell.length_b   1.000
_cell.length_c   1.000
_cell.angle_alpha   90.00
_cell.angle_beta   90.00
_cell.angle_gamma   90.00
#
_symmetry.space_group_name_H-M   'P 1'
#
loop_
_entity.id
_entity.type
_entity.pdbx_description
1 polymer ?
#
loop_
_entity_poly.entity_id
_entity_poly.type
_entity_poly.pdbx_seq_one_letter_code
_entity_poly.pdbx_strand_id
1 'polypeptide(L)'
;MTSQQRKAEAVSLLQDLGLKEYEARSFLALTQLSTGTAKEISAISEVPRTRVYDAVRVLESKGLVEVQHSNPQQFRAVSIEEATAILRQQYDARIDTLQSHLEALDLQPENDDSDRMQEVWTLSGHDGIEARTHNLLADAESEIVLLVVEEELLTEALYDRLHDAVDRGVDVIIGGETDAIIAKLG
;
A
#
# COMPACT_ATOMS: atom_id res chain seq x y z
N MET A 1 -7.29 -0.89 21.94
CA MET A 1 -8.24 -0.52 20.86
C MET A 1 -9.59 -1.18 21.12
N THR A 2 -10.66 -0.42 21.11
CA THR A 2 -12.03 -0.95 21.25
C THR A 2 -12.49 -1.62 19.96
N SER A 3 -13.48 -2.52 20.02
CA SER A 3 -14.07 -3.16 18.83
C SER A 3 -14.60 -2.13 17.82
N GLN A 4 -15.13 -1.02 18.31
CA GLN A 4 -15.62 0.09 17.47
C GLN A 4 -14.49 0.78 16.70
N GLN A 5 -13.35 1.01 17.34
CA GLN A 5 -12.18 1.62 16.70
C GLN A 5 -11.63 0.75 15.59
N ARG A 6 -11.52 -0.58 15.81
CA ARG A 6 -11.09 -1.53 14.79
C ARG A 6 -12.04 -1.57 13.58
N LYS A 7 -13.35 -1.45 13.82
CA LYS A 7 -14.34 -1.39 12.72
C LYS A 7 -14.17 -0.14 11.87
N ALA A 8 -14.00 1.02 12.52
CA ALA A 8 -13.80 2.28 11.80
C ALA A 8 -12.50 2.26 10.98
N GLU A 9 -11.43 1.74 11.56
CA GLU A 9 -10.14 1.58 10.87
C GLU A 9 -10.24 0.61 9.68
N ALA A 10 -10.90 -0.54 9.85
CA ALA A 10 -11.14 -1.49 8.76
C ALA A 10 -11.94 -0.86 7.61
N VAL A 11 -12.96 -0.04 7.91
CA VAL A 11 -13.70 0.70 6.88
C VAL A 11 -12.79 1.69 6.15
N SER A 12 -11.94 2.44 6.88
CA SER A 12 -10.99 3.37 6.27
C SER A 12 -10.02 2.66 5.33
N LEU A 13 -9.40 1.56 5.78
CA LEU A 13 -8.48 0.77 4.95
C LEU A 13 -9.17 0.19 3.70
N LEU A 14 -10.40 -0.28 3.83
CA LEU A 14 -11.17 -0.75 2.66
C LEU A 14 -11.45 0.39 1.67
N GLN A 15 -11.65 1.63 2.15
CA GLN A 15 -11.83 2.79 1.29
C GLN A 15 -10.52 3.15 0.58
N ASP A 16 -9.38 3.10 1.25
CA ASP A 16 -8.05 3.31 0.65
C ASP A 16 -7.77 2.27 -0.45
N LEU A 17 -8.28 1.05 -0.28
CA LEU A 17 -8.24 -0.01 -1.29
C LEU A 17 -9.32 0.12 -2.38
N GLY A 18 -10.07 1.24 -2.42
CA GLY A 18 -10.97 1.60 -3.51
C GLY A 18 -12.42 1.14 -3.37
N LEU A 19 -12.88 0.82 -2.17
CA LEU A 19 -14.30 0.69 -1.86
C LEU A 19 -14.89 2.04 -1.44
N LYS A 20 -16.15 2.29 -1.77
CA LYS A 20 -16.87 3.43 -1.21
C LYS A 20 -17.35 3.12 0.22
N GLU A 21 -17.66 4.14 1.00
CA GLU A 21 -18.05 4.00 2.41
C GLU A 21 -19.17 2.95 2.61
N TYR A 22 -20.24 3.01 1.82
CA TYR A 22 -21.35 2.06 1.96
C TYR A 22 -20.98 0.64 1.51
N GLU A 23 -20.08 0.49 0.55
CA GLU A 23 -19.53 -0.79 0.12
C GLU A 23 -18.69 -1.39 1.25
N ALA A 24 -17.75 -0.62 1.82
CA ALA A 24 -16.89 -1.06 2.91
C ALA A 24 -17.70 -1.44 4.17
N ARG A 25 -18.67 -0.63 4.56
CA ARG A 25 -19.56 -0.90 5.71
C ARG A 25 -20.44 -2.13 5.48
N SER A 26 -20.99 -2.31 4.27
CA SER A 26 -21.81 -3.47 3.92
C SER A 26 -20.96 -4.76 3.87
N PHE A 27 -19.76 -4.70 3.33
CA PHE A 27 -18.83 -5.82 3.33
C PHE A 27 -18.44 -6.22 4.76
N LEU A 28 -18.06 -5.27 5.60
CA LEU A 28 -17.73 -5.53 7.00
C LEU A 28 -18.90 -6.10 7.79
N ALA A 29 -20.15 -5.70 7.49
CA ALA A 29 -21.34 -6.31 8.11
C ALA A 29 -21.52 -7.77 7.66
N LEU A 30 -21.27 -8.08 6.38
CA LEU A 30 -21.36 -9.44 5.85
C LEU A 30 -20.28 -10.38 6.41
N THR A 31 -19.08 -9.87 6.74
CA THR A 31 -18.07 -10.72 7.39
C THR A 31 -18.47 -11.16 8.80
N GLN A 32 -19.46 -10.51 9.42
CA GLN A 32 -20.02 -10.89 10.72
C GLN A 32 -21.22 -11.83 10.59
N LEU A 33 -21.70 -12.06 9.38
CA LEU A 33 -22.82 -12.91 9.05
C LEU A 33 -22.36 -14.09 8.20
N SER A 34 -22.89 -15.29 8.44
CA SER A 34 -22.65 -16.42 7.51
C SER A 34 -23.32 -16.16 6.17
N THR A 35 -24.56 -15.64 6.21
CA THR A 35 -25.36 -15.12 5.11
C THR A 35 -26.25 -14.01 5.65
N GLY A 36 -26.62 -13.05 4.84
CA GLY A 36 -27.47 -11.95 5.27
C GLY A 36 -28.38 -11.43 4.15
N THR A 37 -29.58 -11.03 4.52
CA THR A 37 -30.49 -10.27 3.66
C THR A 37 -30.13 -8.79 3.69
N ALA A 38 -30.60 -8.01 2.71
CA ALA A 38 -30.38 -6.57 2.71
C ALA A 38 -30.90 -5.87 3.99
N LYS A 39 -31.92 -6.45 4.65
CA LYS A 39 -32.44 -5.93 5.92
C LYS A 39 -31.45 -6.14 7.07
N GLU A 40 -30.85 -7.33 7.16
CA GLU A 40 -29.89 -7.66 8.21
C GLU A 40 -28.57 -6.90 8.02
N ILE A 41 -28.10 -6.80 6.79
CA ILE A 41 -26.92 -6.00 6.46
C ILE A 41 -27.15 -4.53 6.84
N SER A 42 -28.30 -3.95 6.48
CA SER A 42 -28.68 -2.58 6.83
C SER A 42 -28.69 -2.35 8.35
N ALA A 43 -29.19 -3.32 9.12
CA ALA A 43 -29.25 -3.22 10.58
C ALA A 43 -27.86 -3.20 11.25
N ILE A 44 -26.88 -3.92 10.69
CA ILE A 44 -25.52 -4.03 11.25
C ILE A 44 -24.63 -2.90 10.73
N SER A 45 -24.72 -2.60 9.42
CA SER A 45 -23.86 -1.60 8.75
C SER A 45 -24.34 -0.17 8.95
N GLU A 46 -25.56 0.04 9.40
CA GLU A 46 -26.25 1.34 9.45
C GLU A 46 -26.37 2.01 8.05
N VAL A 47 -26.21 1.24 6.99
CA VAL A 47 -26.40 1.70 5.61
C VAL A 47 -27.89 1.59 5.26
N PRO A 48 -28.52 2.61 4.66
CA PRO A 48 -29.91 2.52 4.23
C PRO A 48 -30.16 1.32 3.33
N ARG A 49 -31.24 0.56 3.56
CA ARG A 49 -31.52 -0.69 2.84
C ARG A 49 -31.48 -0.56 1.31
N THR A 50 -31.95 0.57 0.78
CA THR A 50 -31.87 0.84 -0.67
C THR A 50 -30.44 0.94 -1.16
N ARG A 51 -29.53 1.48 -0.35
CA ARG A 51 -28.11 1.61 -0.66
C ARG A 51 -27.33 0.31 -0.46
N VAL A 52 -27.82 -0.60 0.39
CA VAL A 52 -27.24 -1.95 0.53
C VAL A 52 -27.30 -2.70 -0.79
N TYR A 53 -28.39 -2.63 -1.54
CA TYR A 53 -28.50 -3.29 -2.85
C TYR A 53 -27.47 -2.73 -3.87
N ASP A 54 -27.28 -1.41 -3.88
CA ASP A 54 -26.27 -0.77 -4.73
C ASP A 54 -24.86 -1.20 -4.33
N ALA A 55 -24.56 -1.18 -3.03
CA ALA A 55 -23.28 -1.57 -2.48
C ALA A 55 -22.95 -3.05 -2.79
N VAL A 56 -23.91 -3.95 -2.55
CA VAL A 56 -23.72 -5.38 -2.79
C VAL A 56 -23.50 -5.68 -4.27
N ARG A 57 -24.19 -5.01 -5.19
CA ARG A 57 -23.96 -5.16 -6.63
C ARG A 57 -22.54 -4.80 -7.02
N VAL A 58 -21.98 -3.74 -6.43
CA VAL A 58 -20.57 -3.37 -6.67
C VAL A 58 -19.63 -4.40 -6.05
N LEU A 59 -19.88 -4.85 -4.82
CA LEU A 59 -19.08 -5.88 -4.16
C LEU A 59 -19.10 -7.21 -4.93
N GLU A 60 -20.26 -7.61 -5.45
CA GLU A 60 -20.41 -8.77 -6.33
C GLU A 60 -19.57 -8.64 -7.61
N SER A 61 -19.64 -7.47 -8.27
CA SER A 61 -18.85 -7.20 -9.48
C SER A 61 -17.33 -7.20 -9.23
N LYS A 62 -16.91 -6.98 -7.98
CA LYS A 62 -15.52 -7.06 -7.53
C LYS A 62 -15.12 -8.46 -7.06
N GLY A 63 -16.06 -9.42 -7.00
CA GLY A 63 -15.81 -10.76 -6.48
C GLY A 63 -15.72 -10.87 -4.96
N LEU A 64 -16.14 -9.84 -4.21
CA LEU A 64 -16.05 -9.79 -2.75
C LEU A 64 -17.30 -10.35 -2.06
N VAL A 65 -18.41 -10.49 -2.78
CA VAL A 65 -19.70 -10.98 -2.28
C VAL A 65 -20.31 -11.94 -3.28
N GLU A 66 -20.89 -13.00 -2.79
CA GLU A 66 -21.73 -13.96 -3.53
C GLU A 66 -23.20 -13.66 -3.29
N VAL A 67 -24.02 -13.85 -4.32
CA VAL A 67 -25.46 -13.59 -4.27
C VAL A 67 -26.23 -14.86 -4.52
N GLN A 68 -27.12 -15.21 -3.57
CA GLN A 68 -28.10 -16.27 -3.76
C GLN A 68 -29.46 -15.65 -4.14
N HIS A 69 -29.93 -15.95 -5.34
CA HIS A 69 -31.21 -15.48 -5.87
C HIS A 69 -32.39 -16.25 -5.26
N SER A 70 -32.58 -16.07 -3.94
CA SER A 70 -33.71 -16.58 -3.19
C SER A 70 -34.75 -15.46 -2.93
N ASN A 71 -35.86 -15.78 -2.30
CA ASN A 71 -36.84 -14.78 -1.85
C ASN A 71 -37.06 -14.93 -0.32
N PRO A 72 -36.51 -14.02 0.50
CA PRO A 72 -35.67 -12.86 0.16
C PRO A 72 -34.28 -13.25 -0.35
N GLN A 73 -33.68 -12.38 -1.14
CA GLN A 73 -32.32 -12.52 -1.66
C GLN A 73 -31.31 -12.53 -0.52
N GLN A 74 -30.32 -13.42 -0.58
CA GLN A 74 -29.28 -13.55 0.43
C GLN A 74 -27.91 -13.26 -0.16
N PHE A 75 -27.03 -12.75 0.67
CA PHE A 75 -25.67 -12.32 0.33
C PHE A 75 -24.69 -12.96 1.30
N ARG A 76 -23.51 -13.28 0.82
CA ARG A 76 -22.41 -13.83 1.61
C ARG A 76 -21.10 -13.15 1.20
N ALA A 77 -20.31 -12.70 2.17
CA ALA A 77 -18.94 -12.29 1.88
C ALA A 77 -18.09 -13.51 1.55
N VAL A 78 -17.14 -13.37 0.64
CA VAL A 78 -16.04 -14.34 0.48
C VAL A 78 -15.19 -14.38 1.76
N SER A 79 -14.29 -15.34 1.90
CA SER A 79 -13.39 -15.40 3.05
C SER A 79 -12.50 -14.13 3.14
N ILE A 80 -12.01 -13.80 4.33
CA ILE A 80 -11.13 -12.64 4.52
C ILE A 80 -9.86 -12.82 3.67
N GLU A 81 -9.30 -14.01 3.62
CA GLU A 81 -8.13 -14.37 2.84
C GLU A 81 -8.37 -14.14 1.34
N GLU A 82 -9.53 -14.59 0.85
CA GLU A 82 -9.92 -14.43 -0.55
C GLU A 82 -10.16 -12.95 -0.88
N ALA A 83 -10.88 -12.23 -0.01
CA ALA A 83 -11.14 -10.79 -0.20
C ALA A 83 -9.84 -9.98 -0.26
N THR A 84 -8.89 -10.25 0.65
CA THR A 84 -7.60 -9.55 0.66
C THR A 84 -6.75 -9.89 -0.56
N ALA A 85 -6.78 -11.13 -1.05
CA ALA A 85 -6.11 -11.53 -2.28
C ALA A 85 -6.70 -10.82 -3.51
N ILE A 86 -8.03 -10.76 -3.63
CA ILE A 86 -8.74 -10.07 -4.71
C ILE A 86 -8.40 -8.55 -4.71
N LEU A 87 -8.46 -7.91 -3.54
CA LEU A 87 -8.16 -6.48 -3.43
C LEU A 87 -6.70 -6.19 -3.79
N ARG A 88 -5.75 -7.02 -3.32
CA ARG A 88 -4.33 -6.91 -3.68
C ARG A 88 -4.15 -7.01 -5.19
N GLN A 89 -4.68 -8.05 -5.82
CA GLN A 89 -4.56 -8.24 -7.27
C GLN A 89 -5.15 -7.06 -8.06
N GLN A 90 -6.29 -6.51 -7.63
CA GLN A 90 -6.88 -5.34 -8.27
C GLN A 90 -6.01 -4.09 -8.11
N TYR A 91 -5.36 -3.94 -6.98
CA TYR A 91 -4.47 -2.81 -6.71
C TYR A 91 -3.18 -2.91 -7.54
N ASP A 92 -2.57 -4.09 -7.57
CA ASP A 92 -1.37 -4.37 -8.38
C ASP A 92 -1.63 -4.12 -9.86
N ALA A 93 -2.75 -4.62 -10.40
CA ALA A 93 -3.13 -4.38 -11.79
C ALA A 93 -3.32 -2.88 -12.14
N ARG A 94 -3.78 -2.06 -11.17
CA ARG A 94 -3.88 -0.61 -11.37
C ARG A 94 -2.51 0.06 -11.37
N ILE A 95 -1.59 -0.41 -10.52
CA ILE A 95 -0.20 0.09 -10.48
C ILE A 95 0.49 -0.23 -11.80
N ASP A 96 0.38 -1.48 -12.30
CA ASP A 96 0.96 -1.90 -13.57
C ASP A 96 0.42 -1.07 -14.74
N THR A 97 -0.89 -0.83 -14.74
CA THR A 97 -1.54 0.02 -15.75
C THR A 97 -1.01 1.46 -15.68
N LEU A 98 -0.91 2.02 -14.48
CA LEU A 98 -0.37 3.37 -14.28
C LEU A 98 1.07 3.46 -14.78
N GLN A 99 1.92 2.49 -14.41
CA GLN A 99 3.31 2.43 -14.85
C GLN A 99 3.39 2.42 -16.38
N SER A 100 2.64 1.54 -17.04
CA SER A 100 2.61 1.45 -18.50
C SER A 100 2.18 2.76 -19.17
N HIS A 101 1.21 3.46 -18.58
CA HIS A 101 0.77 4.76 -19.10
C HIS A 101 1.83 5.84 -18.90
N LEU A 102 2.51 5.88 -17.76
CA LEU A 102 3.58 6.85 -17.50
C LEU A 102 4.78 6.63 -18.41
N GLU A 103 5.17 5.38 -18.65
CA GLU A 103 6.23 5.02 -19.59
C GLU A 103 5.86 5.41 -21.04
N ALA A 104 4.60 5.22 -21.43
CA ALA A 104 4.12 5.60 -22.76
C ALA A 104 4.04 7.11 -22.99
N LEU A 105 4.01 7.92 -21.95
CA LEU A 105 4.00 9.38 -22.07
C LEU A 105 5.35 9.96 -22.48
N ASP A 106 6.40 9.13 -22.56
CA ASP A 106 7.76 9.53 -22.95
C ASP A 106 8.17 10.86 -22.27
N LEU A 107 7.96 10.89 -20.93
CA LEU A 107 8.32 12.02 -20.09
C LEU A 107 9.85 12.09 -19.97
N GLN A 108 10.53 12.31 -21.13
CA GLN A 108 11.93 12.63 -21.10
C GLN A 108 12.06 14.00 -20.42
N PRO A 109 12.77 14.13 -19.32
CA PRO A 109 13.17 15.46 -18.87
C PRO A 109 13.92 16.08 -20.05
N GLU A 110 13.54 17.30 -20.46
CA GLU A 110 14.36 18.08 -21.36
C GLU A 110 15.75 18.10 -20.75
N ASN A 111 16.67 17.30 -21.31
CA ASN A 111 18.06 17.27 -20.90
C ASN A 111 18.64 18.63 -21.31
N ASP A 112 18.42 19.61 -20.46
CA ASP A 112 19.22 20.83 -20.50
C ASP A 112 20.61 20.45 -19.99
N ASP A 113 21.47 20.04 -20.94
CA ASP A 113 22.87 19.65 -20.72
C ASP A 113 23.75 20.85 -20.30
N SER A 114 23.13 21.98 -19.99
CA SER A 114 23.80 23.17 -19.53
C SER A 114 23.79 23.25 -17.99
N ASP A 115 24.95 23.07 -17.41
CA ASP A 115 25.29 23.20 -16.01
C ASP A 115 24.80 22.05 -15.09
N ARG A 116 25.54 20.97 -15.04
CA ARG A 116 25.60 20.08 -13.85
C ARG A 116 26.23 20.84 -12.66
N MET A 117 25.61 21.97 -12.27
CA MET A 117 25.68 22.39 -10.89
C MET A 117 25.14 21.26 -10.04
N GLN A 118 25.80 20.93 -8.99
CA GLN A 118 25.45 19.89 -8.02
C GLN A 118 24.09 20.26 -7.40
N GLU A 119 23.01 19.86 -8.09
CA GLU A 119 21.66 20.12 -7.63
C GLU A 119 21.40 19.28 -6.37
N VAL A 120 21.02 19.93 -5.29
CA VAL A 120 20.65 19.27 -4.04
C VAL A 120 19.14 19.11 -4.01
N TRP A 121 18.71 17.88 -4.10
CA TRP A 121 17.28 17.51 -3.99
C TRP A 121 16.94 17.07 -2.58
N THR A 122 15.84 17.59 -2.04
CA THR A 122 15.36 17.25 -0.71
C THR A 122 14.08 16.41 -0.84
N LEU A 123 14.05 15.27 -0.16
CA LEU A 123 12.88 14.38 -0.06
C LEU A 123 12.42 14.37 1.39
N SER A 124 11.10 14.34 1.62
CA SER A 124 10.49 14.26 2.93
C SER A 124 9.51 13.10 3.01
N GLY A 125 9.40 12.52 4.21
CA GLY A 125 8.54 11.36 4.48
C GLY A 125 9.33 10.06 4.50
N HIS A 126 9.14 9.27 5.57
CA HIS A 126 9.90 8.05 5.85
C HIS A 126 9.91 7.07 4.66
N ASP A 127 8.73 6.69 4.18
CA ASP A 127 8.57 5.71 3.09
C ASP A 127 9.22 6.19 1.77
N GLY A 128 9.12 7.50 1.49
CA GLY A 128 9.74 8.10 0.31
C GLY A 128 11.27 8.10 0.38
N ILE A 129 11.82 8.42 1.55
CA ILE A 129 13.27 8.41 1.82
C ILE A 129 13.79 6.98 1.71
N GLU A 130 13.12 6.01 2.34
CA GLU A 130 13.51 4.61 2.30
C GLU A 130 13.50 4.07 0.86
N ALA A 131 12.41 4.25 0.11
CA ALA A 131 12.31 3.80 -1.27
C ALA A 131 13.38 4.44 -2.17
N ARG A 132 13.64 5.75 -2.02
CA ARG A 132 14.67 6.45 -2.80
C ARG A 132 16.07 5.99 -2.46
N THR A 133 16.35 5.77 -1.17
CA THR A 133 17.63 5.23 -0.69
C THR A 133 17.88 3.85 -1.30
N HIS A 134 16.90 2.95 -1.25
CA HIS A 134 17.02 1.62 -1.84
C HIS A 134 17.32 1.66 -3.34
N ASN A 135 16.68 2.56 -4.09
CA ASN A 135 16.96 2.71 -5.52
C ASN A 135 18.38 3.23 -5.77
N LEU A 136 18.83 4.25 -5.04
CA LEU A 136 20.18 4.78 -5.17
C LEU A 136 21.25 3.74 -4.84
N LEU A 137 21.03 2.90 -3.82
CA LEU A 137 21.93 1.80 -3.47
C LEU A 137 21.96 0.71 -4.53
N ALA A 138 20.82 0.44 -5.18
CA ALA A 138 20.73 -0.55 -6.25
C ALA A 138 21.46 -0.08 -7.53
N ASP A 139 21.36 1.22 -7.85
CA ASP A 139 21.93 1.82 -9.06
C ASP A 139 23.40 2.20 -8.93
N ALA A 140 23.96 2.18 -7.71
CA ALA A 140 25.35 2.55 -7.47
C ALA A 140 26.33 1.55 -8.10
N GLU A 141 27.30 2.07 -8.88
CA GLU A 141 28.29 1.29 -9.62
C GLU A 141 29.73 1.38 -9.04
N SER A 142 30.04 2.43 -8.28
CA SER A 142 31.41 2.69 -7.84
C SER A 142 31.53 2.95 -6.33
N GLU A 143 30.81 3.90 -5.80
CA GLU A 143 30.92 4.35 -4.41
C GLU A 143 29.55 4.72 -3.83
N ILE A 144 29.33 4.37 -2.57
CA ILE A 144 28.20 4.79 -1.73
C ILE A 144 28.76 5.51 -0.51
N VAL A 145 28.36 6.78 -0.32
CA VAL A 145 28.61 7.51 0.93
C VAL A 145 27.26 7.80 1.57
N LEU A 146 27.01 7.17 2.71
CA LEU A 146 25.74 7.30 3.45
C LEU A 146 26.00 7.88 4.84
N LEU A 147 25.33 9.01 5.14
CA LEU A 147 25.30 9.57 6.49
C LEU A 147 23.90 9.36 7.08
N VAL A 148 23.81 8.60 8.16
CA VAL A 148 22.54 8.30 8.84
C VAL A 148 22.38 9.24 10.03
N VAL A 149 21.28 9.98 10.06
CA VAL A 149 20.95 10.94 11.13
C VAL A 149 19.87 10.43 12.09
N GLU A 150 19.02 9.49 11.63
CA GLU A 150 17.94 8.90 12.42
C GLU A 150 18.12 7.38 12.51
N GLU A 151 18.08 6.86 13.74
CA GLU A 151 18.29 5.44 14.02
C GLU A 151 17.23 4.52 13.39
N GLU A 152 16.01 5.06 13.22
CA GLU A 152 14.87 4.34 12.63
C GLU A 152 15.06 4.00 11.14
N LEU A 153 15.99 4.69 10.47
CA LEU A 153 16.35 4.41 9.07
C LEU A 153 17.29 3.19 8.94
N LEU A 154 17.88 2.72 10.02
CA LEU A 154 18.72 1.52 10.04
C LEU A 154 17.86 0.26 10.10
N THR A 155 17.23 -0.08 8.98
CA THR A 155 16.39 -1.28 8.82
C THR A 155 17.22 -2.48 8.35
N GLU A 156 16.75 -3.71 8.60
CA GLU A 156 17.36 -4.92 8.04
C GLU A 156 17.45 -4.84 6.50
N ALA A 157 16.40 -4.30 5.88
CA ALA A 157 16.37 -4.11 4.42
C ALA A 157 17.48 -3.16 3.92
N LEU A 158 17.83 -2.12 4.67
CA LEU A 158 18.94 -1.24 4.34
C LEU A 158 20.27 -2.00 4.42
N TYR A 159 20.49 -2.78 5.48
CA TYR A 159 21.71 -3.59 5.64
C TYR A 159 21.87 -4.61 4.51
N ASP A 160 20.80 -5.31 4.15
CA ASP A 160 20.82 -6.27 3.03
C ASP A 160 21.23 -5.59 1.73
N ARG A 161 20.70 -4.41 1.44
CA ARG A 161 21.05 -3.63 0.24
C ARG A 161 22.49 -3.14 0.22
N LEU A 162 23.02 -2.76 1.37
CA LEU A 162 24.42 -2.36 1.50
C LEU A 162 25.38 -3.55 1.30
N HIS A 163 25.03 -4.72 1.86
CA HIS A 163 25.78 -5.95 1.60
C HIS A 163 25.74 -6.35 0.13
N ASP A 164 24.58 -6.31 -0.50
CA ASP A 164 24.45 -6.54 -1.94
C ASP A 164 25.33 -5.59 -2.77
N ALA A 165 25.46 -4.33 -2.36
CA ALA A 165 26.32 -3.35 -3.04
C ALA A 165 27.81 -3.72 -2.87
N VAL A 166 28.25 -4.09 -1.67
CA VAL A 166 29.62 -4.56 -1.41
C VAL A 166 29.93 -5.82 -2.23
N ASP A 167 28.98 -6.76 -2.31
CA ASP A 167 29.15 -7.99 -3.09
C ASP A 167 29.27 -7.71 -4.61
N ARG A 168 28.67 -6.60 -5.08
CA ARG A 168 28.88 -6.11 -6.47
C ARG A 168 30.22 -5.40 -6.67
N GLY A 169 30.99 -5.16 -5.60
CA GLY A 169 32.28 -4.47 -5.64
C GLY A 169 32.19 -2.95 -5.52
N VAL A 170 31.09 -2.43 -5.02
CA VAL A 170 30.90 -1.00 -4.72
C VAL A 170 31.57 -0.64 -3.40
N ASP A 171 32.33 0.44 -3.36
CA ASP A 171 32.93 0.95 -2.12
C ASP A 171 31.85 1.60 -1.26
N VAL A 172 31.68 1.12 -0.01
CA VAL A 172 30.62 1.59 0.89
C VAL A 172 31.21 2.26 2.11
N ILE A 173 30.89 3.53 2.28
CA ILE A 173 31.26 4.34 3.44
C ILE A 173 29.98 4.75 4.17
N ILE A 174 29.84 4.34 5.44
CA ILE A 174 28.67 4.69 6.25
C ILE A 174 29.13 5.48 7.47
N GLY A 175 28.46 6.60 7.72
CA GLY A 175 28.64 7.42 8.93
C GLY A 175 27.35 7.58 9.68
N GLY A 176 27.46 7.82 11.00
CA GLY A 176 26.32 8.14 11.85
C GLY A 176 26.54 9.48 12.56
N GLU A 177 25.47 10.24 12.78
CA GLU A 177 25.54 11.52 13.48
C GLU A 177 25.76 11.34 15.00
N THR A 178 25.32 10.21 15.57
CA THR A 178 25.40 9.94 17.02
C THR A 178 26.19 8.66 17.31
N ASP A 179 26.79 8.59 18.52
CA ASP A 179 27.51 7.40 18.98
C ASP A 179 26.61 6.14 19.00
N ALA A 180 25.31 6.31 19.22
CA ALA A 180 24.34 5.22 19.20
C ALA A 180 24.18 4.64 17.79
N ILE A 181 24.10 5.49 16.77
CA ILE A 181 24.03 5.09 15.36
C ILE A 181 25.35 4.43 14.94
N ILE A 182 26.49 5.03 15.30
CA ILE A 182 27.82 4.49 14.98
C ILE A 182 28.01 3.09 15.60
N ALA A 183 27.55 2.88 16.84
CA ALA A 183 27.63 1.58 17.49
C ALA A 183 26.78 0.48 16.82
N LYS A 184 25.76 0.84 16.08
CA LYS A 184 24.94 -0.11 15.30
C LYS A 184 25.52 -0.40 13.91
N LEU A 185 26.37 0.49 13.40
CA LEU A 185 27.01 0.35 12.09
C LEU A 185 28.32 -0.48 12.15
N GLY A 186 28.91 -0.66 13.32
CA GLY A 186 30.14 -1.42 13.56
C GLY A 186 29.89 -2.76 14.14
#